data_0f0c233f44f3e7799441df39f6b8a467
#
_entry.id   0f0c233f44f3e7799441df39f6b8a467
#
_cell.length_a   1.000
_cell.length_b   1.000
_cell.length_c   1.000
_cell.angle_alpha   90.00
_cell.angle_beta   90.00
_cell.angle_gamma   90.00
#
_symmetry.space_group_name_H-M   'P 1'
#
loop_
_entity.id
_entity.type
_entity.pdbx_description
1 polymer ?
#
loop_
_entity_poly.entity_id
_entity_poly.type
_entity_poly.pdbx_seq_one_letter_code
_entity_poly.pdbx_strand_id
1 'polypeptide(L)'
;RVGFTTGEIMVCLIVNGTAKQLKNINKLVDKLKEIEGMTSIIVNTNTDKTNKILGLHCETVWGQDYIEDYIGDIKYQIGPLSFYQVNPQQTKVLYSKALEYADLKGQELVWDLYCGIGTISLFLAQKAKQVYGVEIIKEAIDDARRNAALNHMDNVEFFVGKAEEIVPAQYEKTGIHPDVIVV
;
A
#
# COMPACT_ATOMS: atom_id res chain seq x y z
N ARG A 1 -0.01 7.51 12.02
CA ARG A 1 -1.02 6.88 11.17
C ARG A 1 -1.96 6.06 12.05
N VAL A 2 -3.25 6.06 11.74
CA VAL A 2 -4.26 5.29 12.50
C VAL A 2 -5.12 4.55 11.49
N GLY A 3 -5.34 3.26 11.71
CA GLY A 3 -6.33 2.46 10.98
C GLY A 3 -7.73 2.90 11.40
N PHE A 4 -8.53 3.32 10.42
CA PHE A 4 -9.86 3.88 10.71
C PHE A 4 -10.83 2.82 11.23
N THR A 5 -10.77 1.61 10.68
CA THR A 5 -11.66 0.50 11.05
C THR A 5 -11.12 -0.30 12.21
N THR A 6 -9.79 -0.51 12.24
CA THR A 6 -9.15 -1.37 13.25
C THR A 6 -8.80 -0.62 14.54
N GLY A 7 -8.59 0.70 14.47
CA GLY A 7 -8.05 1.49 15.56
C GLY A 7 -6.55 1.28 15.80
N GLU A 8 -5.88 0.49 14.97
CA GLU A 8 -4.43 0.27 15.07
C GLU A 8 -3.64 1.54 14.81
N ILE A 9 -2.61 1.78 15.62
CA ILE A 9 -1.79 3.00 15.56
C ILE A 9 -0.35 2.66 15.19
N MET A 10 0.16 3.38 14.18
CA MET A 10 1.57 3.42 13.84
C MET A 10 2.15 4.79 14.16
N VAL A 11 3.24 4.83 14.92
CA VAL A 11 4.06 6.02 15.12
C VAL A 11 5.36 5.86 14.34
N CYS A 12 5.62 6.77 13.40
CA CYS A 12 6.86 6.83 12.65
C CYS A 12 7.65 8.08 13.08
N LEU A 13 8.79 7.87 13.71
CA LEU A 13 9.71 8.93 14.13
C LEU A 13 10.71 9.18 13.01
N ILE A 14 10.66 10.37 12.40
CA ILE A 14 11.58 10.75 11.33
C ILE A 14 12.76 11.49 11.93
N VAL A 15 13.96 10.96 11.71
CA VAL A 15 15.17 11.45 12.35
C VAL A 15 16.33 11.61 11.36
N ASN A 16 17.18 12.58 11.60
CA ASN A 16 18.46 12.71 10.91
C ASN A 16 19.51 11.85 11.64
N GLY A 17 19.44 10.54 11.44
CA GLY A 17 20.28 9.55 12.13
C GLY A 17 19.60 8.19 12.20
N THR A 18 20.03 7.34 13.11
CA THR A 18 19.50 5.99 13.33
C THR A 18 18.79 5.88 14.69
N ALA A 19 17.97 4.84 14.86
CA ALA A 19 17.31 4.56 16.14
C ALA A 19 18.31 4.42 17.31
N LYS A 20 19.48 3.83 17.05
CA LYS A 20 20.54 3.66 18.05
C LYS A 20 21.11 4.97 18.58
N GLN A 21 21.04 6.06 17.80
CA GLN A 21 21.51 7.38 18.18
C GLN A 21 20.51 8.18 19.01
N LEU A 22 19.25 7.73 19.07
CA LEU A 22 18.21 8.38 19.84
C LEU A 22 18.35 8.09 21.33
N LYS A 23 18.81 9.09 22.08
CA LYS A 23 18.88 8.98 23.54
C LYS A 23 17.49 8.74 24.14
N ASN A 24 17.38 7.77 25.04
CA ASN A 24 16.13 7.42 25.73
C ASN A 24 14.99 6.93 24.82
N ILE A 25 15.27 6.39 23.64
CA ILE A 25 14.25 5.83 22.74
C ILE A 25 13.36 4.81 23.47
N ASN A 26 13.94 3.97 24.34
CA ASN A 26 13.19 2.98 25.12
C ASN A 26 12.14 3.61 26.03
N LYS A 27 12.47 4.73 26.69
CA LYS A 27 11.48 5.45 27.53
C LYS A 27 10.33 6.04 26.70
N LEU A 28 10.63 6.51 25.48
CA LEU A 28 9.59 6.99 24.58
C LEU A 28 8.71 5.82 24.09
N VAL A 29 9.33 4.71 23.69
CA VAL A 29 8.62 3.48 23.29
C VAL A 29 7.70 3.01 24.43
N ASP A 30 8.19 2.94 25.67
CA ASP A 30 7.40 2.51 26.81
C ASP A 30 6.18 3.42 27.05
N LYS A 31 6.32 4.74 26.84
CA LYS A 31 5.20 5.67 26.94
C LYS A 31 4.21 5.55 25.78
N LEU A 32 4.69 5.35 24.56
CA LEU A 32 3.84 5.17 23.39
C LEU A 32 3.01 3.87 23.49
N LYS A 33 3.58 2.82 24.05
CA LYS A 33 2.90 1.54 24.27
C LYS A 33 1.69 1.63 25.24
N GLU A 34 1.64 2.66 26.08
CA GLU A 34 0.50 2.93 26.98
C GLU A 34 -0.73 3.42 26.20
N ILE A 35 -0.58 3.84 24.93
CA ILE A 35 -1.67 4.32 24.08
C ILE A 35 -2.45 3.11 23.56
N GLU A 36 -3.75 3.09 23.82
CA GLU A 36 -4.64 2.05 23.31
C GLU A 36 -4.62 2.02 21.77
N GLY A 37 -4.52 0.83 21.20
CA GLY A 37 -4.40 0.62 19.74
C GLY A 37 -2.96 0.74 19.20
N MET A 38 -1.96 1.07 20.04
CA MET A 38 -0.57 1.13 19.56
C MET A 38 -0.11 -0.24 19.07
N THR A 39 0.24 -0.32 17.79
CA THR A 39 0.59 -1.56 17.08
C THR A 39 2.01 -1.53 16.54
N SER A 40 2.48 -0.34 16.13
CA SER A 40 3.76 -0.18 15.42
C SER A 40 4.47 1.10 15.84
N ILE A 41 5.76 0.99 16.18
CA ILE A 41 6.64 2.15 16.42
C ILE A 41 7.89 1.98 15.57
N ILE A 42 8.12 2.93 14.66
CA ILE A 42 9.14 2.87 13.62
C ILE A 42 10.01 4.12 13.70
N VAL A 43 11.29 3.95 13.42
CA VAL A 43 12.21 5.05 13.17
C VAL A 43 12.53 5.09 11.69
N ASN A 44 12.23 6.20 11.05
CA ASN A 44 12.60 6.47 9.66
C ASN A 44 13.85 7.37 9.65
N THR A 45 14.90 6.90 8.99
CA THR A 45 16.14 7.65 8.81
C THR A 45 16.04 8.51 7.57
N ASN A 46 16.07 9.84 7.75
CA ASN A 46 16.17 10.79 6.66
C ASN A 46 17.38 11.72 6.89
N THR A 47 18.44 11.48 6.16
CA THR A 47 19.68 12.30 6.19
C THR A 47 19.80 13.24 5.00
N ASP A 48 18.84 13.16 4.06
CA ASP A 48 18.86 13.93 2.83
C ASP A 48 18.52 15.41 3.10
N LYS A 49 19.26 16.31 2.46
CA LYS A 49 18.97 17.75 2.48
C LYS A 49 18.02 18.13 1.35
N THR A 50 16.85 17.50 1.32
CA THR A 50 15.81 17.73 0.31
C THR A 50 14.49 18.08 0.98
N ASN A 51 13.48 18.38 0.19
CA ASN A 51 12.11 18.61 0.67
C ASN A 51 11.34 17.30 0.96
N LYS A 52 11.96 16.13 0.76
CA LYS A 52 11.36 14.84 1.12
C LYS A 52 11.34 14.68 2.64
N ILE A 53 10.18 14.36 3.19
CA ILE A 53 10.01 14.16 4.63
C ILE A 53 10.53 12.78 5.05
N LEU A 54 10.15 11.73 4.32
CA LEU A 54 10.53 10.35 4.63
C LEU A 54 11.79 9.94 3.87
N GLY A 55 12.74 9.35 4.58
CA GLY A 55 13.87 8.62 3.99
C GLY A 55 13.45 7.20 3.58
N LEU A 56 14.34 6.50 2.88
CA LEU A 56 14.07 5.15 2.38
C LEU A 56 14.24 4.05 3.45
N HIS A 57 14.94 4.33 4.54
CA HIS A 57 15.23 3.33 5.57
C HIS A 57 14.33 3.48 6.77
N CYS A 58 13.60 2.40 7.09
CA CYS A 58 12.76 2.27 8.27
C CYS A 58 13.26 1.14 9.17
N GLU A 59 13.32 1.38 10.47
CA GLU A 59 13.66 0.40 11.50
C GLU A 59 12.50 0.29 12.48
N THR A 60 11.89 -0.90 12.60
CA THR A 60 10.86 -1.17 13.60
C THR A 60 11.52 -1.31 14.96
N VAL A 61 11.19 -0.40 15.87
CA VAL A 61 11.72 -0.40 17.24
C VAL A 61 10.80 -1.10 18.22
N TRP A 62 9.52 -1.23 17.88
CA TRP A 62 8.55 -2.03 18.64
C TRP A 62 7.33 -2.38 17.79
N GLY A 63 6.73 -3.56 18.05
CA GLY A 63 5.53 -4.05 17.38
C GLY A 63 5.79 -4.54 15.97
N GLN A 64 4.82 -4.35 15.10
CA GLN A 64 4.86 -4.76 13.69
C GLN A 64 5.44 -3.65 12.81
N ASP A 65 5.87 -3.99 11.61
CA ASP A 65 6.34 -3.04 10.59
C ASP A 65 5.19 -2.45 9.75
N TYR A 66 3.95 -2.79 10.07
CA TYR A 66 2.73 -2.31 9.44
C TYR A 66 1.61 -2.10 10.47
N ILE A 67 0.53 -1.49 10.04
CA ILE A 67 -0.80 -1.55 10.66
C ILE A 67 -1.80 -2.11 9.67
N GLU A 68 -2.90 -2.64 10.16
CA GLU A 68 -4.00 -3.13 9.32
C GLU A 68 -5.15 -2.13 9.27
N ASP A 69 -5.80 -2.03 8.12
CA ASP A 69 -7.06 -1.30 7.94
C ASP A 69 -7.87 -1.89 6.79
N TYR A 70 -9.09 -1.39 6.60
CA TYR A 70 -10.02 -1.88 5.60
C TYR A 70 -10.51 -0.79 4.66
N ILE A 71 -10.68 -1.13 3.38
CA ILE A 71 -11.49 -0.37 2.42
C ILE A 71 -12.60 -1.30 1.93
N GLY A 72 -13.83 -1.05 2.38
CA GLY A 72 -14.91 -2.03 2.22
C GLY A 72 -14.60 -3.31 3.00
N ASP A 73 -14.64 -4.45 2.31
CA ASP A 73 -14.37 -5.77 2.91
C ASP A 73 -12.92 -6.23 2.70
N ILE A 74 -12.09 -5.41 2.04
CA ILE A 74 -10.70 -5.75 1.74
C ILE A 74 -9.79 -5.22 2.83
N LYS A 75 -8.99 -6.12 3.39
CA LYS A 75 -7.97 -5.83 4.40
C LYS A 75 -6.65 -5.42 3.75
N TYR A 76 -6.00 -4.43 4.30
CA TYR A 76 -4.67 -3.97 3.87
C TYR A 76 -3.69 -3.92 5.02
N GLN A 77 -2.49 -4.40 4.80
CA GLN A 77 -1.31 -4.11 5.60
C GLN A 77 -0.62 -2.87 5.03
N ILE A 78 -0.42 -1.88 5.88
CA ILE A 78 0.01 -0.54 5.50
C ILE A 78 1.32 -0.23 6.21
N GLY A 79 2.40 -0.22 5.46
CA GLY A 79 3.74 0.11 5.98
C GLY A 79 3.96 1.62 6.17
N PRO A 80 5.09 2.01 6.75
CA PRO A 80 5.40 3.43 7.01
C PRO A 80 5.57 4.26 5.74
N LEU A 81 6.08 3.66 4.66
CA LEU A 81 6.31 4.32 3.37
C LEU A 81 5.16 4.14 2.38
N SER A 82 4.19 3.27 2.68
CA SER A 82 3.07 3.00 1.79
C SER A 82 2.19 4.24 1.64
N PHE A 83 1.82 4.57 0.40
CA PHE A 83 0.74 5.51 0.17
C PHE A 83 -0.59 4.82 0.50
N TYR A 84 -1.36 5.44 1.36
CA TYR A 84 -2.72 5.01 1.72
C TYR A 84 -3.60 6.24 1.92
N GLN A 85 -4.80 6.22 1.38
CA GLN A 85 -5.71 7.36 1.40
C GLN A 85 -6.08 7.74 2.83
N VAL A 86 -5.96 9.04 3.16
CA VAL A 86 -6.16 9.55 4.52
C VAL A 86 -7.63 9.64 4.94
N ASN A 87 -8.56 9.55 4.00
CA ASN A 87 -10.01 9.57 4.25
C ASN A 87 -10.65 8.26 3.78
N PRO A 88 -10.67 7.20 4.60
CA PRO A 88 -11.15 5.87 4.19
C PRO A 88 -12.61 5.85 3.76
N GLN A 89 -13.46 6.70 4.36
CA GLN A 89 -14.88 6.81 3.97
C GLN A 89 -15.02 7.30 2.54
N GLN A 90 -14.32 8.39 2.18
CA GLN A 90 -14.33 8.92 0.82
C GLN A 90 -13.57 8.02 -0.15
N THR A 91 -12.53 7.32 0.30
CA THR A 91 -11.82 6.33 -0.52
C THR A 91 -12.76 5.22 -0.97
N LYS A 92 -13.58 4.70 -0.07
CA LYS A 92 -14.60 3.69 -0.43
C LYS A 92 -15.58 4.23 -1.47
N VAL A 93 -16.04 5.47 -1.33
CA VAL A 93 -16.94 6.12 -2.30
C VAL A 93 -16.24 6.28 -3.66
N LEU A 94 -15.00 6.78 -3.66
CA LEU A 94 -14.20 6.96 -4.87
C LEU A 94 -13.99 5.62 -5.61
N TYR A 95 -13.57 4.59 -4.89
CA TYR A 95 -13.30 3.27 -5.47
C TYR A 95 -14.59 2.58 -5.95
N SER A 96 -15.71 2.80 -5.24
CA SER A 96 -17.01 2.32 -5.71
C SER A 96 -17.44 3.01 -7.01
N LYS A 97 -17.11 4.30 -7.18
CA LYS A 97 -17.34 5.02 -8.44
C LYS A 97 -16.42 4.55 -9.57
N ALA A 98 -15.15 4.28 -9.28
CA ALA A 98 -14.25 3.68 -10.25
C ALA A 98 -14.76 2.31 -10.74
N LEU A 99 -15.25 1.47 -9.80
CA LEU A 99 -15.83 0.18 -10.11
C LEU A 99 -17.14 0.30 -10.93
N GLU A 100 -17.96 1.30 -10.61
CA GLU A 100 -19.19 1.61 -11.38
C GLU A 100 -18.85 2.02 -12.83
N TYR A 101 -17.87 2.90 -13.02
CA TYR A 101 -17.46 3.36 -14.35
C TYR A 101 -16.72 2.28 -15.16
N ALA A 102 -15.98 1.40 -14.50
CA ALA A 102 -15.35 0.25 -15.13
C ALA A 102 -16.38 -0.76 -15.66
N ASP A 103 -17.60 -0.76 -15.14
CA ASP A 103 -18.75 -1.61 -15.54
C ASP A 103 -18.39 -3.10 -15.69
N LEU A 104 -17.60 -3.63 -14.77
CA LEU A 104 -17.07 -4.99 -14.82
C LEU A 104 -18.17 -6.03 -14.67
N LYS A 105 -18.14 -7.06 -15.54
CA LYS A 105 -19.09 -8.20 -15.59
C LYS A 105 -18.45 -9.53 -15.23
N GLY A 106 -17.18 -9.52 -14.82
CA GLY A 106 -16.42 -10.71 -14.44
C GLY A 106 -15.66 -11.39 -15.58
N GLN A 107 -15.55 -10.74 -16.74
CA GLN A 107 -14.80 -11.25 -17.89
C GLN A 107 -13.64 -10.33 -18.30
N GLU A 108 -13.58 -9.14 -17.73
CA GLU A 108 -12.68 -8.07 -18.14
C GLU A 108 -11.26 -8.26 -17.58
N LEU A 109 -10.29 -7.91 -18.42
CA LEU A 109 -8.88 -7.73 -18.05
C LEU A 109 -8.64 -6.25 -17.74
N VAL A 110 -8.23 -5.98 -16.50
CA VAL A 110 -8.04 -4.63 -15.99
C VAL A 110 -6.56 -4.36 -15.79
N TRP A 111 -6.08 -3.20 -16.24
CA TRP A 111 -4.77 -2.68 -15.88
C TRP A 111 -4.93 -1.52 -14.91
N ASP A 112 -4.23 -1.59 -13.78
CA ASP A 112 -4.09 -0.53 -12.77
C ASP A 112 -2.66 0.02 -12.87
N LEU A 113 -2.53 1.19 -13.48
CA LEU A 113 -1.23 1.84 -13.68
C LEU A 113 -0.93 2.74 -12.49
N TYR A 114 0.29 2.59 -11.95
CA TYR A 114 0.74 3.26 -10.72
C TYR A 114 0.00 2.75 -9.47
N CYS A 115 -0.13 1.43 -9.36
CA CYS A 115 -1.02 0.76 -8.40
C CYS A 115 -0.62 0.90 -6.91
N GLY A 116 0.61 1.38 -6.62
CA GLY A 116 1.12 1.47 -5.25
C GLY A 116 1.08 0.12 -4.53
N ILE A 117 0.48 0.09 -3.34
CA ILE A 117 0.29 -1.15 -2.56
C ILE A 117 -0.94 -1.95 -2.98
N GLY A 118 -1.49 -1.68 -4.17
CA GLY A 118 -2.59 -2.44 -4.79
C GLY A 118 -3.98 -2.10 -4.25
N THR A 119 -4.20 -0.92 -3.66
CA THR A 119 -5.48 -0.61 -3.00
C THR A 119 -6.65 -0.64 -3.97
N ILE A 120 -6.56 0.02 -5.12
CA ILE A 120 -7.63 0.00 -6.12
C ILE A 120 -7.60 -1.29 -6.95
N SER A 121 -6.41 -1.86 -7.21
CA SER A 121 -6.28 -3.14 -7.91
C SER A 121 -7.12 -4.22 -7.24
N LEU A 122 -6.97 -4.41 -5.91
CA LEU A 122 -7.71 -5.41 -5.15
C LEU A 122 -9.20 -5.07 -5.07
N PHE A 123 -9.55 -3.78 -5.03
CA PHE A 123 -10.95 -3.38 -5.04
C PHE A 123 -11.65 -3.73 -6.35
N LEU A 124 -10.97 -3.56 -7.50
CA LEU A 124 -11.47 -3.94 -8.82
C LEU A 124 -11.46 -5.46 -9.02
N ALA A 125 -10.51 -6.17 -8.44
CA ALA A 125 -10.38 -7.62 -8.55
C ALA A 125 -11.60 -8.39 -8.02
N GLN A 126 -12.41 -7.77 -7.14
CA GLN A 126 -13.67 -8.36 -6.68
C GLN A 126 -14.66 -8.64 -7.81
N LYS A 127 -14.53 -7.94 -8.95
CA LYS A 127 -15.45 -8.06 -10.09
C LYS A 127 -14.77 -8.26 -11.44
N ALA A 128 -13.45 -8.13 -11.51
CA ALA A 128 -12.69 -8.38 -12.73
C ALA A 128 -12.38 -9.88 -12.89
N LYS A 129 -12.19 -10.32 -14.12
CA LYS A 129 -11.60 -11.63 -14.40
C LYS A 129 -10.16 -11.69 -13.93
N GLN A 130 -9.39 -10.66 -14.27
CA GLN A 130 -7.99 -10.52 -13.92
C GLN A 130 -7.61 -9.04 -13.80
N VAL A 131 -6.79 -8.70 -12.82
CA VAL A 131 -6.21 -7.36 -12.66
C VAL A 131 -4.70 -7.45 -12.75
N TYR A 132 -4.10 -6.54 -13.50
CA TYR A 132 -2.66 -6.37 -13.63
C TYR A 132 -2.26 -5.01 -13.07
N GLY A 133 -1.50 -5.00 -11.98
CA GLY A 133 -1.00 -3.78 -11.35
C GLY A 133 0.44 -3.49 -11.76
N VAL A 134 0.75 -2.25 -12.07
CA VAL A 134 2.10 -1.79 -12.39
C VAL A 134 2.52 -0.66 -11.48
N GLU A 135 3.69 -0.78 -10.87
CA GLU A 135 4.28 0.23 -10.00
C GLU A 135 5.81 0.18 -10.13
N ILE A 136 6.45 1.34 -10.13
CA ILE A 136 7.91 1.43 -10.25
C ILE A 136 8.63 1.06 -8.94
N ILE A 137 7.96 1.25 -7.81
CA ILE A 137 8.55 1.02 -6.47
C ILE A 137 8.37 -0.44 -6.10
N LYS A 138 9.50 -1.16 -6.06
CA LYS A 138 9.50 -2.60 -5.75
C LYS A 138 8.86 -2.92 -4.39
N GLU A 139 9.15 -2.14 -3.36
CA GLU A 139 8.62 -2.32 -2.00
C GLU A 139 7.09 -2.20 -1.98
N ALA A 140 6.52 -1.28 -2.77
CA ALA A 140 5.08 -1.14 -2.91
C ALA A 140 4.44 -2.38 -3.58
N ILE A 141 5.10 -2.95 -4.59
CA ILE A 141 4.66 -4.20 -5.23
C ILE A 141 4.74 -5.39 -4.26
N ASP A 142 5.79 -5.46 -3.45
CA ASP A 142 5.91 -6.52 -2.45
C ASP A 142 4.75 -6.41 -1.41
N ASP A 143 4.37 -5.19 -1.03
CA ASP A 143 3.18 -4.92 -0.20
C ASP A 143 1.87 -5.28 -0.92
N ALA A 144 1.73 -4.94 -2.21
CA ALA A 144 0.57 -5.27 -3.02
C ALA A 144 0.34 -6.79 -3.10
N ARG A 145 1.41 -7.55 -3.30
CA ARG A 145 1.37 -9.03 -3.32
C ARG A 145 0.98 -9.60 -1.95
N ARG A 146 1.51 -9.03 -0.85
CA ARG A 146 1.08 -9.43 0.51
C ARG A 146 -0.41 -9.15 0.72
N ASN A 147 -0.87 -7.99 0.32
CA ASN A 147 -2.27 -7.60 0.43
C ASN A 147 -3.20 -8.51 -0.39
N ALA A 148 -2.78 -8.90 -1.60
CA ALA A 148 -3.52 -9.88 -2.40
C ALA A 148 -3.62 -11.24 -1.69
N ALA A 149 -2.50 -11.76 -1.20
CA ALA A 149 -2.46 -13.03 -0.47
C ALA A 149 -3.29 -12.98 0.82
N LEU A 150 -3.24 -11.85 1.56
CA LEU A 150 -4.03 -11.62 2.77
C LEU A 150 -5.55 -11.74 2.52
N ASN A 151 -6.00 -11.33 1.34
CA ASN A 151 -7.41 -11.37 0.94
C ASN A 151 -7.76 -12.59 0.06
N HIS A 152 -6.85 -13.55 -0.11
CA HIS A 152 -7.04 -14.74 -0.95
C HIS A 152 -7.45 -14.41 -2.39
N MET A 153 -6.87 -13.33 -2.94
CA MET A 153 -7.15 -12.88 -4.31
C MET A 153 -6.09 -13.42 -5.26
N ASP A 154 -6.43 -14.47 -6.00
CA ASP A 154 -5.54 -15.13 -6.97
C ASP A 154 -5.65 -14.52 -8.39
N ASN A 155 -6.65 -13.66 -8.60
CA ASN A 155 -6.90 -12.99 -9.87
C ASN A 155 -6.24 -11.60 -9.98
N VAL A 156 -5.08 -11.44 -9.34
CA VAL A 156 -4.26 -10.22 -9.45
C VAL A 156 -2.80 -10.59 -9.71
N GLU A 157 -2.15 -9.83 -10.56
CA GLU A 157 -0.72 -9.97 -10.83
C GLU A 157 -0.07 -8.58 -10.81
N PHE A 158 1.12 -8.49 -10.20
CA PHE A 158 1.80 -7.21 -10.02
C PHE A 158 3.19 -7.19 -10.64
N PHE A 159 3.50 -6.13 -11.38
CA PHE A 159 4.75 -5.92 -12.10
C PHE A 159 5.50 -4.70 -11.55
N VAL A 160 6.80 -4.90 -11.30
CA VAL A 160 7.71 -3.81 -10.95
C VAL A 160 8.26 -3.19 -12.23
N GLY A 161 8.06 -1.92 -12.44
CA GLY A 161 8.62 -1.18 -13.55
C GLY A 161 7.76 0.02 -13.96
N LYS A 162 8.21 0.71 -14.99
CA LYS A 162 7.45 1.82 -15.54
C LYS A 162 6.29 1.30 -16.40
N ALA A 163 5.11 1.90 -16.27
CA ALA A 163 3.93 1.48 -17.00
C ALA A 163 4.15 1.50 -18.52
N GLU A 164 4.83 2.54 -19.02
CA GLU A 164 5.17 2.70 -20.44
C GLU A 164 6.15 1.66 -21.00
N GLU A 165 6.85 0.93 -20.13
CA GLU A 165 7.75 -0.17 -20.50
C GLU A 165 7.08 -1.54 -20.29
N ILE A 166 6.39 -1.72 -19.17
CA ILE A 166 5.79 -3.02 -18.78
C ILE A 166 4.57 -3.34 -19.64
N VAL A 167 3.68 -2.38 -19.88
CA VAL A 167 2.43 -2.65 -20.64
C VAL A 167 2.72 -3.12 -22.07
N PRO A 168 3.55 -2.44 -22.87
CA PRO A 168 3.91 -2.92 -24.22
C PRO A 168 4.61 -4.27 -24.19
N ALA A 169 5.56 -4.47 -23.26
CA ALA A 169 6.31 -5.73 -23.18
C ALA A 169 5.38 -6.92 -22.83
N GLN A 170 4.41 -6.72 -21.96
CA GLN A 170 3.42 -7.75 -21.64
C GLN A 170 2.49 -8.01 -22.82
N TYR A 171 2.08 -6.97 -23.55
CA TYR A 171 1.30 -7.12 -24.76
C TYR A 171 2.04 -7.94 -25.84
N GLU A 172 3.29 -7.61 -26.10
CA GLU A 172 4.13 -8.35 -27.07
C GLU A 172 4.32 -9.82 -26.67
N LYS A 173 4.50 -10.07 -25.39
CA LYS A 173 4.75 -11.41 -24.83
C LYS A 173 3.50 -12.30 -24.79
N THR A 174 2.36 -11.75 -24.47
CA THR A 174 1.15 -12.52 -24.11
C THR A 174 -0.05 -12.24 -25.00
N GLY A 175 -0.05 -11.15 -25.77
CA GLY A 175 -1.20 -10.66 -26.52
C GLY A 175 -2.34 -10.12 -25.63
N ILE A 176 -2.07 -9.91 -24.34
CA ILE A 176 -3.10 -9.42 -23.39
C ILE A 176 -3.44 -7.96 -23.71
N HIS A 177 -4.71 -7.74 -24.05
CA HIS A 177 -5.29 -6.41 -24.20
C HIS A 177 -6.12 -6.07 -22.96
N PRO A 178 -5.98 -4.86 -22.38
CA PRO A 178 -6.91 -4.41 -21.36
C PRO A 178 -8.28 -4.10 -21.94
N ASP A 179 -9.33 -4.53 -21.22
CA ASP A 179 -10.69 -4.04 -21.45
C ASP A 179 -10.89 -2.71 -20.72
N VAL A 180 -10.21 -2.54 -19.58
CA VAL A 180 -10.26 -1.34 -18.74
C VAL A 180 -8.87 -0.97 -18.26
N ILE A 181 -8.57 0.32 -18.29
CA ILE A 181 -7.35 0.90 -17.72
C ILE A 181 -7.77 1.90 -16.63
N VAL A 182 -7.15 1.79 -15.47
CA VAL A 182 -7.27 2.73 -14.35
C VAL A 182 -5.91 3.40 -14.12
N VAL A 183 -5.92 4.72 -13.89
CA VAL A 183 -4.72 5.55 -13.69
C VAL A 183 -4.90 6.45 -12.48
#